data_722225bc81029e9592b9a759d34402c1
#
_entry.id   722225bc81029e9592b9a759d34402c1
#
_cell.length_a   1.000
_cell.length_b   1.000
_cell.length_c   1.000
_cell.angle_alpha   90.00
_cell.angle_beta   90.00
_cell.angle_gamma   90.00
#
_symmetry.space_group_name_H-M   'P 1'
#
loop_
_entity.id
_entity.type
_entity.pdbx_description
1 polymer ?
#
loop_
_entity_poly.entity_id
_entity_poly.type
_entity_poly.pdbx_seq_one_letter_code
_entity_poly.pdbx_strand_id
1 'polypeptide(L)'
;MKRVKIPRALSEKLSLAVQEWIGCGTCRASHREAGRDAGLSETDMELARQGTSTDPREAALIGLALRVLAEPGALTDEDVAEVRAHGWSDRVIAEVVGVVALNLLTGAFNLLAGIQPESGDRADRDVP
;
A
#
# COMPACT_ATOMS: atom_id res chain seq x y z
N MET A 1 25.86 -9.15 -6.12
CA MET A 1 24.46 -9.40 -6.54
C MET A 1 23.58 -8.28 -6.02
N LYS A 2 23.00 -7.51 -6.94
CA LYS A 2 22.08 -6.43 -6.54
C LYS A 2 20.83 -7.05 -5.94
N ARG A 3 20.54 -6.70 -4.71
CA ARG A 3 19.26 -7.04 -4.09
C ARG A 3 18.17 -6.20 -4.75
N VAL A 4 17.25 -6.85 -5.48
CA VAL A 4 16.07 -6.17 -5.99
C VAL A 4 15.13 -5.95 -4.81
N LYS A 5 15.08 -4.72 -4.33
CA LYS A 5 14.11 -4.30 -3.33
C LYS A 5 12.94 -3.63 -4.03
N ILE A 6 11.81 -3.57 -3.38
CA ILE A 6 10.71 -2.73 -3.83
C ILE A 6 11.22 -1.28 -3.86
N PRO A 7 11.15 -0.57 -5.00
CA PRO A 7 11.53 0.84 -5.04
C PRO A 7 10.72 1.67 -4.04
N ARG A 8 11.35 2.70 -3.47
CA ARG A 8 10.70 3.54 -2.45
C ARG A 8 9.37 4.10 -2.93
N ALA A 9 9.31 4.62 -4.15
CA ALA A 9 8.06 5.14 -4.71
C ALA A 9 6.95 4.10 -4.74
N LEU A 10 7.26 2.87 -5.14
CA LEU A 10 6.29 1.78 -5.17
C LEU A 10 5.89 1.35 -3.75
N SER A 11 6.83 1.32 -2.82
CA SER A 11 6.53 1.04 -1.41
C SER A 11 5.53 2.04 -0.84
N GLU A 12 5.65 3.33 -1.19
CA GLU A 12 4.68 4.34 -0.77
C GLU A 12 3.31 4.14 -1.45
N LYS A 13 3.28 3.74 -2.72
CA LYS A 13 2.03 3.37 -3.39
C LYS A 13 1.32 2.20 -2.69
N LEU A 14 2.06 1.16 -2.34
CA LEU A 14 1.53 0.01 -1.60
C LEU A 14 0.96 0.44 -0.25
N SER A 15 1.71 1.27 0.47
CA SER A 15 1.29 1.77 1.77
C SER A 15 0.04 2.64 1.69
N LEU A 16 -0.06 3.51 0.69
CA LEU A 16 -1.25 4.33 0.46
C LEU A 16 -2.49 3.47 0.20
N ALA A 17 -2.36 2.43 -0.63
CA ALA A 17 -3.46 1.51 -0.92
C ALA A 17 -3.92 0.78 0.34
N VAL A 18 -2.97 0.25 1.11
CA VAL A 18 -3.25 -0.50 2.33
C VAL A 18 -3.87 0.40 3.40
N GLN A 19 -3.32 1.60 3.62
CA GLN A 19 -3.86 2.52 4.62
C GLN A 19 -5.22 3.09 4.25
N GLU A 20 -5.51 3.25 2.97
CA GLU A 20 -6.86 3.60 2.52
C GLU A 20 -7.86 2.52 2.91
N TRP A 21 -7.49 1.27 2.72
CA TRP A 21 -8.33 0.13 3.09
C TRP A 21 -8.51 0.04 4.62
N ILE A 22 -7.43 0.25 5.38
CA ILE A 22 -7.45 0.21 6.85
C ILE A 22 -8.21 1.41 7.42
N GLY A 23 -8.13 2.56 6.76
CA GLY A 23 -8.82 3.78 7.19
C GLY A 23 -8.03 4.66 8.16
N CYS A 24 -6.70 4.52 8.22
CA CYS A 24 -5.85 5.34 9.08
C CYS A 24 -5.49 6.66 8.40
N GLY A 25 -6.15 7.77 8.76
CA GLY A 25 -5.91 9.10 8.19
C GLY A 25 -4.50 9.62 8.44
N THR A 26 -3.98 9.43 9.64
CA THR A 26 -2.60 9.80 10.00
C THR A 26 -1.58 9.07 9.13
N CYS A 27 -1.80 7.77 8.91
CA CYS A 27 -0.91 6.96 8.08
C CYS A 27 -0.97 7.39 6.62
N ARG A 28 -2.15 7.68 6.10
CA ARG A 28 -2.32 8.20 4.73
C ARG A 28 -1.58 9.51 4.53
N ALA A 29 -1.74 10.45 5.46
CA ALA A 29 -1.07 11.74 5.39
C ALA A 29 0.45 11.59 5.39
N SER A 30 0.98 10.73 6.25
CA SER A 30 2.40 10.43 6.33
C SER A 30 2.94 9.81 5.03
N HIS A 31 2.24 8.84 4.47
CA HIS A 31 2.65 8.19 3.22
C HIS A 31 2.48 9.09 1.99
N ARG A 32 1.54 10.02 2.00
CA ARG A 32 1.45 11.05 0.96
C ARG A 32 2.66 11.95 0.95
N GLU A 33 3.06 12.43 2.11
CA GLU A 33 4.26 13.26 2.23
C GLU A 33 5.50 12.49 1.76
N ALA A 34 5.68 11.27 2.24
CA ALA A 34 6.78 10.40 1.82
C ALA A 34 6.73 10.09 0.32
N GLY A 35 5.53 9.91 -0.23
CA GLY A 35 5.32 9.70 -1.66
C GLY A 35 5.76 10.89 -2.50
N ARG A 36 5.42 12.10 -2.08
CA ARG A 36 5.89 13.32 -2.76
C ARG A 36 7.41 13.41 -2.73
N ASP A 37 8.03 13.12 -1.59
CA ASP A 37 9.48 13.09 -1.44
C ASP A 37 10.13 12.02 -2.33
N ALA A 38 9.42 10.94 -2.60
CA ALA A 38 9.87 9.87 -3.49
C ALA A 38 9.60 10.16 -4.98
N GLY A 39 8.99 11.29 -5.31
CA GLY A 39 8.75 11.72 -6.68
C GLY A 39 7.39 11.36 -7.25
N LEU A 40 6.45 10.90 -6.43
CA LEU A 40 5.10 10.60 -6.89
C LEU A 40 4.30 11.87 -7.12
N SER A 41 3.54 11.91 -8.23
CA SER A 41 2.56 12.96 -8.48
C SER A 41 1.30 12.74 -7.64
N GLU A 42 0.48 13.79 -7.52
CA GLU A 42 -0.82 13.66 -6.87
C GLU A 42 -1.72 12.63 -7.58
N THR A 43 -1.63 12.55 -8.91
CA THR A 43 -2.36 11.54 -9.69
C THR A 43 -1.88 10.13 -9.37
N ASP A 44 -0.57 9.92 -9.29
CA ASP A 44 -0.01 8.61 -8.91
C ASP A 44 -0.52 8.15 -7.55
N MET A 45 -0.54 9.06 -6.59
CA MET A 45 -0.96 8.77 -5.23
C MET A 45 -2.47 8.51 -5.15
N GLU A 46 -3.27 9.24 -5.92
CA GLU A 46 -4.71 9.00 -5.97
C GLU A 46 -5.04 7.63 -6.59
N LEU A 47 -4.34 7.25 -7.66
CA LEU A 47 -4.49 5.92 -8.25
C LEU A 47 -4.10 4.83 -7.26
N ALA A 48 -3.02 5.03 -6.52
CA ALA A 48 -2.59 4.07 -5.49
C ALA A 48 -3.66 3.92 -4.40
N ARG A 49 -4.27 5.00 -3.96
CA ARG A 49 -5.39 4.96 -3.00
C ARG A 49 -6.57 4.15 -3.54
N GLN A 50 -6.81 4.22 -4.84
CA GLN A 50 -7.85 3.43 -5.51
C GLN A 50 -7.44 1.98 -5.74
N GLY A 51 -6.23 1.60 -5.38
CA GLY A 51 -5.73 0.23 -5.53
C GLY A 51 -5.17 -0.09 -6.90
N THR A 52 -4.71 0.91 -7.63
CA THR A 52 -4.20 0.74 -8.99
C THR A 52 -3.01 1.66 -9.29
N SER A 53 -2.51 1.58 -10.51
CA SER A 53 -1.41 2.39 -11.03
C SER A 53 -1.54 2.48 -12.55
N THR A 54 -0.92 3.48 -13.16
CA THR A 54 -0.79 3.54 -14.63
C THR A 54 0.13 2.45 -15.18
N ASP A 55 1.03 1.95 -14.35
CA ASP A 55 1.91 0.82 -14.70
C ASP A 55 1.21 -0.51 -14.36
N PRO A 56 0.90 -1.38 -15.34
CA PRO A 56 0.24 -2.65 -15.08
C PRO A 56 1.01 -3.57 -14.12
N ARG A 57 2.33 -3.49 -14.12
CA ARG A 57 3.18 -4.28 -13.21
C ARG A 57 2.97 -3.85 -11.77
N GLU A 58 2.96 -2.55 -11.53
CA GLU A 58 2.68 -1.99 -10.21
C GLU A 58 1.24 -2.26 -9.78
N ALA A 59 0.28 -2.11 -10.69
CA ALA A 59 -1.12 -2.40 -10.41
C ALA A 59 -1.32 -3.84 -9.94
N ALA A 60 -0.62 -4.80 -10.56
CA ALA A 60 -0.68 -6.21 -10.16
C ALA A 60 -0.14 -6.41 -8.73
N LEU A 61 0.94 -5.74 -8.39
CA LEU A 61 1.54 -5.84 -7.05
C LEU A 61 0.66 -5.17 -5.98
N ILE A 62 0.08 -4.02 -6.29
CA ILE A 62 -0.86 -3.34 -5.40
C ILE A 62 -2.09 -4.20 -5.16
N GLY A 63 -2.63 -4.80 -6.22
CA GLY A 63 -3.75 -5.72 -6.12
C GLY A 63 -3.46 -6.93 -5.24
N LEU A 64 -2.26 -7.49 -5.36
CA LEU A 64 -1.81 -8.58 -4.48
C LEU A 64 -1.77 -8.14 -3.02
N ALA A 65 -1.21 -6.96 -2.74
CA ALA A 65 -1.13 -6.43 -1.38
C ALA A 65 -2.50 -6.31 -0.74
N LEU A 66 -3.48 -5.79 -1.47
CA LEU A 66 -4.85 -5.65 -0.97
C LEU A 66 -5.50 -7.00 -0.71
N ARG A 67 -5.24 -8.01 -1.54
CA ARG A 67 -5.75 -9.36 -1.33
C ARG A 67 -5.08 -10.06 -0.16
N VAL A 68 -3.80 -9.86 0.04
CA VAL A 68 -3.08 -10.36 1.22
C VAL A 68 -3.71 -9.78 2.50
N LEU A 69 -4.09 -8.51 2.46
CA LEU A 69 -4.72 -7.85 3.60
C LEU A 69 -6.16 -8.33 3.83
N ALA A 70 -6.96 -8.36 2.77
CA ALA A 70 -8.40 -8.59 2.88
C ALA A 70 -8.78 -10.07 2.92
N GLU A 71 -8.09 -10.90 2.12
CA GLU A 71 -8.48 -12.29 1.87
C GLU A 71 -7.26 -13.21 1.73
N PRO A 72 -6.35 -13.26 2.72
CA PRO A 72 -5.15 -14.08 2.57
C PRO A 72 -5.45 -15.56 2.33
N GLY A 73 -6.53 -16.08 2.88
CA GLY A 73 -6.94 -17.47 2.69
C GLY A 73 -7.50 -17.81 1.31
N ALA A 74 -7.83 -16.81 0.52
CA ALA A 74 -8.37 -16.99 -0.83
C ALA A 74 -7.29 -16.89 -1.93
N LEU A 75 -6.05 -16.61 -1.58
CA LEU A 75 -4.94 -16.52 -2.53
C LEU A 75 -4.62 -17.91 -3.10
N THR A 76 -4.47 -17.97 -4.42
CA THR A 76 -4.17 -19.20 -5.13
C THR A 76 -2.77 -19.14 -5.76
N ASP A 77 -2.26 -20.31 -6.19
CA ASP A 77 -1.00 -20.38 -6.92
C ASP A 77 -1.06 -19.58 -8.23
N GLU A 78 -2.25 -19.49 -8.84
CA GLU A 78 -2.49 -18.73 -10.06
C GLU A 78 -2.36 -17.24 -9.82
N ASP A 79 -2.84 -16.73 -8.68
CA ASP A 79 -2.67 -15.32 -8.29
C ASP A 79 -1.19 -14.95 -8.20
N VAL A 80 -0.40 -15.82 -7.59
CA VAL A 80 1.05 -15.62 -7.45
C VAL A 80 1.73 -15.72 -8.82
N ALA A 81 1.34 -16.69 -9.65
CA ALA A 81 1.88 -16.84 -10.99
C ALA A 81 1.63 -15.62 -11.87
N GLU A 82 0.46 -15.00 -11.75
CA GLU A 82 0.13 -13.77 -12.47
C GLU A 82 1.07 -12.61 -12.08
N VAL A 83 1.34 -12.45 -10.80
CA VAL A 83 2.27 -11.42 -10.32
C VAL A 83 3.69 -11.70 -10.82
N ARG A 84 4.12 -12.96 -10.82
CA ARG A 84 5.40 -13.37 -11.41
C ARG A 84 5.47 -13.06 -12.91
N ALA A 85 4.37 -13.26 -13.62
CA ALA A 85 4.30 -12.97 -15.06
C ALA A 85 4.51 -11.48 -15.37
N HIS A 86 4.21 -10.60 -14.42
CA HIS A 86 4.52 -9.17 -14.52
C HIS A 86 5.99 -8.85 -14.22
N GLY A 87 6.80 -9.85 -13.93
CA GLY A 87 8.25 -9.68 -13.74
C GLY A 87 8.69 -9.52 -12.29
N TRP A 88 7.78 -9.68 -11.32
CA TRP A 88 8.14 -9.59 -9.92
C TRP A 88 8.73 -10.89 -9.39
N SER A 89 9.84 -10.79 -8.65
CA SER A 89 10.49 -11.96 -8.06
C SER A 89 9.72 -12.45 -6.83
N ASP A 90 9.95 -13.70 -6.46
CA ASP A 90 9.41 -14.28 -5.22
C ASP A 90 9.81 -13.48 -3.98
N ARG A 91 11.00 -12.90 -4.01
CA ARG A 91 11.47 -12.05 -2.92
C ARG A 91 10.60 -10.79 -2.78
N VAL A 92 10.30 -10.12 -3.90
CA VAL A 92 9.42 -8.93 -3.89
C VAL A 92 8.02 -9.32 -3.41
N ILE A 93 7.51 -10.46 -3.86
CA ILE A 93 6.20 -10.98 -3.40
C ILE A 93 6.21 -11.19 -1.88
N ALA A 94 7.28 -11.77 -1.34
CA ALA A 94 7.42 -11.93 0.11
C ALA A 94 7.53 -10.57 0.84
N GLU A 95 8.24 -9.61 0.24
CA GLU A 95 8.36 -8.26 0.80
C GLU A 95 7.00 -7.54 0.88
N VAL A 96 6.09 -7.80 -0.07
CA VAL A 96 4.73 -7.26 -0.04
C VAL A 96 3.99 -7.68 1.23
N VAL A 97 4.14 -8.95 1.63
CA VAL A 97 3.54 -9.43 2.88
C VAL A 97 4.07 -8.64 4.08
N GLY A 98 5.37 -8.36 4.11
CA GLY A 98 5.98 -7.54 5.15
C GLY A 98 5.45 -6.11 5.17
N VAL A 99 5.29 -5.50 4.00
CA VAL A 99 4.72 -4.14 3.87
C VAL A 99 3.28 -4.12 4.40
N VAL A 100 2.48 -5.09 4.01
CA VAL A 100 1.09 -5.20 4.49
C VAL A 100 1.04 -5.38 6.01
N ALA A 101 1.86 -6.27 6.55
CA ALA A 101 1.91 -6.55 7.99
C ALA A 101 2.32 -5.31 8.79
N LEU A 102 3.34 -4.59 8.33
CA LEU A 102 3.81 -3.38 8.99
C LEU A 102 2.75 -2.27 8.96
N ASN A 103 2.10 -2.07 7.82
CA ASN A 103 1.04 -1.08 7.68
C ASN A 103 -0.18 -1.44 8.53
N LEU A 104 -0.54 -2.71 8.61
CA LEU A 104 -1.64 -3.16 9.47
C LEU A 104 -1.30 -2.89 10.94
N LEU A 105 -0.08 -3.20 11.36
CA LEU A 105 0.37 -2.96 12.73
C LEU A 105 0.30 -1.47 13.08
N THR A 106 0.90 -0.60 12.26
CA THR A 106 0.94 0.84 12.52
C THR A 106 -0.45 1.47 12.40
N GLY A 107 -1.23 1.10 11.40
CA GLY A 107 -2.57 1.61 11.19
C GLY A 107 -3.52 1.23 12.31
N ALA A 108 -3.54 -0.04 12.67
CA ALA A 108 -4.38 -0.54 13.76
C ALA A 108 -4.00 0.09 15.10
N PHE A 109 -2.69 0.22 15.36
CA PHE A 109 -2.21 0.86 16.59
C PHE A 109 -2.65 2.33 16.66
N ASN A 110 -2.47 3.08 15.57
CA ASN A 110 -2.84 4.50 15.54
C ASN A 110 -4.35 4.69 15.72
N LEU A 111 -5.15 3.85 15.10
CA LEU A 111 -6.60 3.90 15.27
C LEU A 111 -7.03 3.57 16.70
N LEU A 112 -6.45 2.52 17.29
CA LEU A 112 -6.72 2.13 18.67
C LEU A 112 -6.30 3.20 19.67
N ALA A 113 -5.14 3.81 19.46
CA ALA A 113 -4.61 4.86 20.32
C ALA A 113 -5.30 6.22 20.13
N GLY A 114 -6.19 6.34 19.15
CA GLY A 114 -6.89 7.60 18.86
C GLY A 114 -5.98 8.68 18.30
N ILE A 115 -4.85 8.31 17.69
CA ILE A 115 -3.94 9.26 17.06
C ILE A 115 -4.63 9.85 15.82
N GLN A 116 -4.64 11.18 15.77
CA GLN A 116 -5.39 11.95 14.80
C GLN A 116 -4.46 12.58 13.79
N PRO A 117 -4.83 12.66 12.49
CA PRO A 117 -4.07 13.45 11.54
C PRO A 117 -4.10 14.93 11.92
N GLU A 118 -3.02 15.64 11.56
CA GLU A 118 -2.99 17.09 11.70
C GLU A 118 -4.00 17.75 10.76
N SER A 119 -4.26 19.05 10.98
CA SER A 119 -5.39 19.84 10.47
C SER A 119 -5.57 19.91 8.95
N GLY A 120 -5.51 18.98 8.18
CA GLY A 120 -5.85 18.95 6.75
C GLY A 120 -6.65 17.73 6.35
N ASP A 121 -6.63 16.69 7.21
CA ASP A 121 -7.27 15.41 6.96
C ASP A 121 -8.47 15.14 7.88
N ARG A 122 -8.94 16.16 8.59
CA ARG A 122 -10.05 15.99 9.55
C ARG A 122 -11.38 15.65 8.87
N ALA A 123 -11.53 16.07 7.62
CA ALA A 123 -12.78 15.89 6.87
C ALA A 123 -13.14 14.42 6.61
N ASP A 124 -12.13 13.55 6.57
CA ASP A 124 -12.34 12.12 6.29
C ASP A 124 -12.85 11.32 7.50
N ARG A 125 -12.94 11.95 8.69
CA ARG A 125 -13.31 11.22 9.90
C ARG A 125 -14.74 11.37 10.35
N ASP A 126 -15.42 12.37 9.83
CA ASP A 126 -16.82 12.63 10.17
C ASP A 126 -17.78 11.86 9.24
N VAL A 127 -17.27 10.95 8.45
CA VAL A 127 -18.08 10.03 7.64
C VAL A 127 -18.32 8.79 8.50
N PRO A 128 -19.57 8.53 8.89
CA PRO A 128 -19.92 7.35 9.68
C PRO A 128 -19.66 6.08 8.91
#